data_7cedbdf8230e362d3748f15196fe8bde
#
_entry.id   7cedbdf8230e362d3748f15196fe8bde
#
_cell.length_a   1.000
_cell.length_b   1.000
_cell.length_c   1.000
_cell.angle_alpha   90.00
_cell.angle_beta   90.00
_cell.angle_gamma   90.00
#
_symmetry.space_group_name_H-M   'P 1'
#
loop_
_entity.id
_entity.type
_entity.pdbx_description
1 polymer ?
#
loop_
_entity_poly.entity_id
_entity_poly.type
_entity_poly.pdbx_seq_one_letter_code
_entity_poly.pdbx_strand_id
1 'polypeptide(L)'
;MSETDPQHPDLEAVRQAIASGDPVQAMPAITQLRHCSDAEAVPLLVLGTEQKPFLVRSLSCSGLGYKRTEQGWSVLSALITADEDPNVRAEAANALASYGVERAWPLLRSAFEADAAWLVRCSILSALAEQPEIDLTWLLELATMAIADADAIVRVSGAEILSRIVREGGTDPIAVQARGLLQSLQQDSDHRVVAAVLNGLQAS
;
A
#
# COMPACT_ATOMS: atom_id res chain seq x y z
N MET A 1 -29.80 6.99 32.23
CA MET A 1 -30.01 7.37 30.84
C MET A 1 -28.66 7.87 30.38
N SER A 2 -27.94 7.07 29.61
CA SER A 2 -26.63 7.43 29.03
C SER A 2 -26.89 8.45 27.93
N GLU A 3 -26.40 9.68 28.12
CA GLU A 3 -26.36 10.67 27.02
C GLU A 3 -25.43 10.10 25.95
N THR A 4 -25.99 9.62 24.86
CA THR A 4 -25.21 9.29 23.66
C THR A 4 -24.63 10.59 23.12
N ASP A 5 -23.31 10.69 23.06
CA ASP A 5 -22.60 11.75 22.35
C ASP A 5 -23.18 11.79 20.92
N PRO A 6 -23.73 12.93 20.47
CA PRO A 6 -24.36 13.03 19.15
C PRO A 6 -23.39 12.79 17.97
N GLN A 7 -22.10 12.60 18.23
CA GLN A 7 -21.09 12.29 17.22
C GLN A 7 -20.65 10.81 17.21
N HIS A 8 -21.06 9.99 18.23
CA HIS A 8 -20.65 8.60 18.28
C HIS A 8 -21.66 7.71 17.53
N PRO A 9 -21.23 6.89 16.55
CA PRO A 9 -22.13 6.05 15.78
C PRO A 9 -22.76 4.94 16.64
N ASP A 10 -23.97 4.53 16.27
CA ASP A 10 -24.57 3.30 16.82
C ASP A 10 -23.80 2.08 16.30
N LEU A 11 -22.95 1.50 17.14
CA LEU A 11 -22.06 0.40 16.78
C LEU A 11 -22.84 -0.87 16.40
N GLU A 12 -24.04 -1.06 16.91
CA GLU A 12 -24.86 -2.21 16.50
C GLU A 12 -25.44 -2.00 15.09
N ALA A 13 -25.89 -0.78 14.76
CA ALA A 13 -26.30 -0.44 13.41
C ALA A 13 -25.12 -0.55 12.42
N VAL A 14 -23.91 -0.09 12.82
CA VAL A 14 -22.69 -0.24 12.02
C VAL A 14 -22.37 -1.72 11.79
N ARG A 15 -22.45 -2.56 12.82
CA ARG A 15 -22.24 -4.01 12.71
C ARG A 15 -23.20 -4.64 11.71
N GLN A 16 -24.48 -4.32 11.79
CA GLN A 16 -25.52 -4.87 10.90
C GLN A 16 -25.30 -4.43 9.46
N ALA A 17 -24.92 -3.16 9.24
CA ALA A 17 -24.61 -2.64 7.92
C ALA A 17 -23.38 -3.36 7.30
N ILE A 18 -22.32 -3.58 8.06
CA ILE A 18 -21.14 -4.33 7.59
C ILE A 18 -21.50 -5.80 7.32
N ALA A 19 -22.20 -6.45 8.25
CA ALA A 19 -22.58 -7.86 8.13
C ALA A 19 -23.58 -8.12 6.99
N SER A 20 -24.31 -7.11 6.52
CA SER A 20 -25.20 -7.23 5.36
C SER A 20 -24.44 -7.60 4.09
N GLY A 21 -23.16 -7.26 4.00
CA GLY A 21 -22.34 -7.44 2.82
C GLY A 21 -22.74 -6.55 1.63
N ASP A 22 -23.72 -5.65 1.81
CA ASP A 22 -24.09 -4.66 0.79
C ASP A 22 -23.11 -3.47 0.85
N PRO A 23 -22.30 -3.22 -0.19
CA PRO A 23 -21.36 -2.10 -0.19
C PRO A 23 -22.01 -0.73 0.04
N VAL A 24 -23.25 -0.55 -0.39
CA VAL A 24 -23.98 0.73 -0.22
C VAL A 24 -24.22 1.03 1.26
N GLN A 25 -24.44 0.01 2.07
CA GLN A 25 -24.64 0.14 3.52
C GLN A 25 -23.32 0.05 4.30
N ALA A 26 -22.48 -0.92 3.93
CA ALA A 26 -21.26 -1.23 4.68
C ALA A 26 -20.19 -0.14 4.58
N MET A 27 -19.95 0.44 3.40
CA MET A 27 -18.86 1.40 3.22
C MET A 27 -19.05 2.69 4.02
N PRO A 28 -20.25 3.34 4.04
CA PRO A 28 -20.47 4.49 4.92
C PRO A 28 -20.35 4.14 6.41
N ALA A 29 -20.78 2.93 6.81
CA ALA A 29 -20.67 2.45 8.19
C ALA A 29 -19.21 2.25 8.61
N ILE A 30 -18.37 1.64 7.77
CA ILE A 30 -16.93 1.49 7.98
C ILE A 30 -16.26 2.85 8.14
N THR A 31 -16.62 3.84 7.33
CA THR A 31 -16.03 5.19 7.39
C THR A 31 -16.27 5.86 8.75
N GLN A 32 -17.41 5.62 9.40
CA GLN A 32 -17.72 6.17 10.73
C GLN A 32 -16.77 5.63 11.82
N LEU A 33 -16.21 4.42 11.64
CA LEU A 33 -15.31 3.81 12.61
C LEU A 33 -13.99 4.56 12.79
N ARG A 34 -13.67 5.50 11.90
CA ARG A 34 -12.45 6.33 12.01
C ARG A 34 -12.38 7.07 13.35
N HIS A 35 -13.51 7.54 13.85
CA HIS A 35 -13.62 8.35 15.05
C HIS A 35 -13.89 7.52 16.33
N CYS A 36 -14.17 6.22 16.19
CA CYS A 36 -14.35 5.32 17.33
C CYS A 36 -13.01 4.93 17.97
N SER A 37 -13.03 4.47 19.21
CA SER A 37 -11.85 3.88 19.84
C SER A 37 -11.40 2.60 19.09
N ASP A 38 -10.14 2.20 19.27
CA ASP A 38 -9.62 0.98 18.65
C ASP A 38 -10.38 -0.27 19.13
N ALA A 39 -10.75 -0.30 20.41
CA ALA A 39 -11.52 -1.40 21.00
C ALA A 39 -12.90 -1.58 20.35
N GLU A 40 -13.50 -0.50 19.87
CA GLU A 40 -14.79 -0.52 19.19
C GLU A 40 -14.66 -0.76 17.70
N ALA A 41 -13.69 -0.09 17.06
CA ALA A 41 -13.55 -0.10 15.60
C ALA A 41 -12.93 -1.39 15.07
N VAL A 42 -11.86 -1.89 15.72
CA VAL A 42 -11.07 -2.99 15.16
C VAL A 42 -11.88 -4.27 14.99
N PRO A 43 -12.72 -4.72 15.93
CA PRO A 43 -13.56 -5.90 15.71
C PRO A 43 -14.53 -5.76 14.53
N LEU A 44 -15.05 -4.55 14.28
CA LEU A 44 -15.96 -4.28 13.16
C LEU A 44 -15.21 -4.19 11.83
N LEU A 45 -14.01 -3.64 11.82
CA LEU A 45 -13.14 -3.65 10.64
C LEU A 45 -12.71 -5.07 10.27
N VAL A 46 -12.39 -5.91 11.26
CA VAL A 46 -12.10 -7.34 11.02
C VAL A 46 -13.31 -8.04 10.41
N LEU A 47 -14.52 -7.82 10.94
CA LEU A 47 -15.76 -8.33 10.35
C LEU A 47 -15.91 -7.90 8.88
N GLY A 48 -15.53 -6.66 8.56
CA GLY A 48 -15.57 -6.13 7.20
C GLY A 48 -14.59 -6.83 6.26
N THR A 49 -13.43 -7.28 6.75
CA THR A 49 -12.47 -8.05 5.93
C THR A 49 -12.94 -9.46 5.57
N GLU A 50 -13.99 -9.95 6.20
CA GLU A 50 -14.57 -11.28 5.95
C GLU A 50 -15.76 -11.23 4.96
N GLN A 51 -16.15 -10.04 4.49
CA GLN A 51 -17.28 -9.88 3.61
C GLN A 51 -16.95 -10.29 2.16
N LYS A 52 -17.97 -10.77 1.42
CA LYS A 52 -17.79 -11.20 0.02
C LYS A 52 -17.36 -10.07 -0.92
N PRO A 53 -17.96 -8.86 -0.90
CA PRO A 53 -17.56 -7.78 -1.81
C PRO A 53 -16.15 -7.27 -1.50
N PHE A 54 -15.26 -7.29 -2.47
CA PHE A 54 -13.88 -6.81 -2.32
C PHE A 54 -13.80 -5.36 -1.85
N LEU A 55 -14.74 -4.51 -2.26
CA LEU A 55 -14.80 -3.10 -1.84
C LEU A 55 -14.94 -2.95 -0.32
N VAL A 56 -15.74 -3.82 0.31
CA VAL A 56 -15.92 -3.82 1.77
C VAL A 56 -14.64 -4.31 2.45
N ARG A 57 -14.03 -5.38 1.94
CA ARG A 57 -12.76 -5.91 2.46
C ARG A 57 -11.64 -4.87 2.33
N SER A 58 -11.50 -4.26 1.16
CA SER A 58 -10.47 -3.25 0.87
C SER A 58 -10.61 -2.04 1.80
N LEU A 59 -11.81 -1.45 1.92
CA LEU A 59 -12.03 -0.32 2.82
C LEU A 59 -11.77 -0.68 4.29
N SER A 60 -12.06 -1.92 4.69
CA SER A 60 -11.75 -2.43 6.03
C SER A 60 -10.23 -2.54 6.27
N CYS A 61 -9.46 -2.96 5.27
CA CYS A 61 -7.99 -2.94 5.32
C CYS A 61 -7.46 -1.52 5.55
N SER A 62 -7.99 -0.54 4.82
CA SER A 62 -7.65 0.89 5.02
C SER A 62 -7.92 1.34 6.46
N GLY A 63 -9.10 0.98 6.99
CA GLY A 63 -9.47 1.26 8.39
C GLY A 63 -8.49 0.64 9.40
N LEU A 64 -8.09 -0.62 9.21
CA LEU A 64 -7.10 -1.28 10.06
C LEU A 64 -5.73 -0.60 9.98
N GLY A 65 -5.31 -0.15 8.80
CA GLY A 65 -4.10 0.65 8.60
C GLY A 65 -4.14 1.99 9.33
N TYR A 66 -5.31 2.61 9.43
CA TYR A 66 -5.51 3.84 10.21
C TYR A 66 -5.41 3.58 11.72
N LYS A 67 -5.97 2.48 12.23
CA LYS A 67 -5.98 2.12 13.66
C LYS A 67 -4.64 1.59 14.16
N ARG A 68 -3.87 0.93 13.35
CA ARG A 68 -2.50 0.45 13.62
C ARG A 68 -2.36 -0.39 14.89
N THR A 69 -3.28 -1.32 15.12
CA THR A 69 -3.25 -2.26 16.25
C THR A 69 -2.57 -3.58 15.87
N GLU A 70 -2.12 -4.35 16.87
CA GLU A 70 -1.52 -5.68 16.63
C GLU A 70 -2.51 -6.66 15.98
N GLN A 71 -3.79 -6.59 16.35
CA GLN A 71 -4.83 -7.39 15.69
C GLN A 71 -4.97 -7.00 14.22
N GLY A 72 -4.99 -5.69 13.92
CA GLY A 72 -5.02 -5.19 12.53
C GLY A 72 -3.79 -5.63 11.74
N TRP A 73 -2.60 -5.55 12.32
CA TRP A 73 -1.37 -6.05 11.69
C TRP A 73 -1.49 -7.53 11.32
N SER A 74 -1.96 -8.38 12.24
CA SER A 74 -2.10 -9.82 12.00
C SER A 74 -3.06 -10.11 10.84
N VAL A 75 -4.21 -9.43 10.79
CA VAL A 75 -5.20 -9.60 9.73
C VAL A 75 -4.64 -9.13 8.38
N LEU A 76 -4.04 -7.95 8.32
CA LEU A 76 -3.46 -7.40 7.09
C LEU A 76 -2.31 -8.26 6.57
N SER A 77 -1.47 -8.79 7.47
CA SER A 77 -0.36 -9.70 7.11
C SER A 77 -0.85 -11.00 6.47
N ALA A 78 -2.03 -11.48 6.84
CA ALA A 78 -2.64 -12.64 6.18
C ALA A 78 -3.25 -12.25 4.82
N LEU A 79 -3.98 -11.13 4.76
CA LEU A 79 -4.70 -10.70 3.56
C LEU A 79 -3.78 -10.34 2.40
N ILE A 80 -2.61 -9.76 2.64
CA ILE A 80 -1.68 -9.35 1.59
C ILE A 80 -1.25 -10.50 0.66
N THR A 81 -1.33 -11.74 1.15
CA THR A 81 -0.96 -12.93 0.37
C THR A 81 -2.13 -13.86 0.08
N ALA A 82 -3.18 -13.85 0.91
CA ALA A 82 -4.23 -14.85 0.87
C ALA A 82 -5.55 -14.36 0.25
N ASP A 83 -5.79 -13.05 0.15
CA ASP A 83 -7.03 -12.58 -0.47
C ASP A 83 -7.02 -12.85 -1.97
N GLU A 84 -8.15 -13.34 -2.49
CA GLU A 84 -8.32 -13.65 -3.90
C GLU A 84 -8.28 -12.40 -4.80
N ASP A 85 -8.71 -11.24 -4.28
CA ASP A 85 -8.82 -10.00 -5.04
C ASP A 85 -7.55 -9.15 -4.92
N PRO A 86 -6.89 -8.80 -6.03
CA PRO A 86 -5.68 -8.00 -6.01
C PRO A 86 -5.88 -6.58 -5.44
N ASN A 87 -7.09 -6.02 -5.48
CA ASN A 87 -7.36 -4.72 -4.86
C ASN A 87 -7.30 -4.81 -3.33
N VAL A 88 -7.75 -5.91 -2.74
CA VAL A 88 -7.65 -6.14 -1.29
C VAL A 88 -6.20 -6.35 -0.89
N ARG A 89 -5.45 -7.17 -1.65
CA ARG A 89 -4.01 -7.36 -1.37
C ARG A 89 -3.21 -6.06 -1.50
N ALA A 90 -3.53 -5.24 -2.51
CA ALA A 90 -2.92 -3.92 -2.70
C ALA A 90 -3.20 -2.97 -1.52
N GLU A 91 -4.46 -2.92 -1.06
CA GLU A 91 -4.83 -2.08 0.08
C GLU A 91 -4.24 -2.61 1.39
N ALA A 92 -4.14 -3.94 1.56
CA ALA A 92 -3.44 -4.52 2.70
C ALA A 92 -1.95 -4.12 2.73
N ALA A 93 -1.28 -4.04 1.56
CA ALA A 93 0.08 -3.55 1.45
C ALA A 93 0.21 -2.08 1.87
N ASN A 94 -0.68 -1.21 1.37
CA ASN A 94 -0.74 0.21 1.77
C ASN A 94 -0.97 0.35 3.28
N ALA A 95 -1.92 -0.41 3.82
CA ALA A 95 -2.23 -0.40 5.23
C ALA A 95 -1.05 -0.85 6.09
N LEU A 96 -0.34 -1.91 5.71
CA LEU A 96 0.84 -2.42 6.42
C LEU A 96 1.98 -1.39 6.47
N ALA A 97 2.21 -0.64 5.40
CA ALA A 97 3.24 0.41 5.38
C ALA A 97 2.99 1.48 6.47
N SER A 98 1.73 1.73 6.84
CA SER A 98 1.39 2.69 7.90
C SER A 98 1.79 2.26 9.32
N TYR A 99 2.15 0.99 9.53
CA TYR A 99 2.65 0.48 10.82
C TYR A 99 4.14 0.73 11.05
N GLY A 100 4.79 1.38 10.11
CA GLY A 100 6.22 1.66 10.12
C GLY A 100 6.98 0.80 9.12
N VAL A 101 7.84 1.47 8.35
CA VAL A 101 8.52 0.86 7.21
C VAL A 101 9.46 -0.28 7.62
N GLU A 102 10.18 -0.13 8.73
CA GLU A 102 11.09 -1.17 9.22
C GLU A 102 10.38 -2.49 9.53
N ARG A 103 9.20 -2.39 10.14
CA ARG A 103 8.36 -3.55 10.45
C ARG A 103 7.75 -4.16 9.19
N ALA A 104 7.29 -3.32 8.27
CA ALA A 104 6.57 -3.75 7.08
C ALA A 104 7.50 -4.27 5.97
N TRP A 105 8.73 -3.78 5.91
CA TRP A 105 9.67 -4.06 4.82
C TRP A 105 9.82 -5.55 4.46
N PRO A 106 10.12 -6.47 5.39
CA PRO A 106 10.33 -7.88 5.03
C PRO A 106 9.10 -8.51 4.36
N LEU A 107 7.90 -8.13 4.84
CA LEU A 107 6.63 -8.66 4.33
C LEU A 107 6.29 -8.05 2.97
N LEU A 108 6.42 -6.73 2.83
CA LEU A 108 6.12 -6.03 1.58
C LEU A 108 7.10 -6.43 0.46
N ARG A 109 8.39 -6.58 0.79
CA ARG A 109 9.39 -7.08 -0.16
C ARG A 109 9.04 -8.49 -0.65
N SER A 110 8.70 -9.39 0.26
CA SER A 110 8.31 -10.76 -0.09
C SER A 110 7.02 -10.80 -0.93
N ALA A 111 6.03 -9.96 -0.59
CA ALA A 111 4.79 -9.85 -1.36
C ALA A 111 5.05 -9.30 -2.77
N PHE A 112 5.94 -8.31 -2.91
CA PHE A 112 6.34 -7.78 -4.22
C PHE A 112 6.93 -8.87 -5.12
N GLU A 113 7.79 -9.71 -4.60
CA GLU A 113 8.42 -10.81 -5.37
C GLU A 113 7.41 -11.89 -5.79
N ALA A 114 6.42 -12.17 -4.93
CA ALA A 114 5.54 -13.32 -5.09
C ALA A 114 4.24 -12.99 -5.85
N ASP A 115 3.74 -11.76 -5.79
CA ASP A 115 2.42 -11.43 -6.34
C ASP A 115 2.46 -11.25 -7.86
N ALA A 116 1.59 -11.99 -8.55
CA ALA A 116 1.47 -11.91 -10.01
C ALA A 116 0.75 -10.64 -10.51
N ALA A 117 0.00 -9.94 -9.65
CA ALA A 117 -0.77 -8.77 -10.05
C ALA A 117 0.10 -7.51 -10.04
N TRP A 118 0.24 -6.86 -11.18
CA TRP A 118 0.96 -5.59 -11.30
C TRP A 118 0.45 -4.51 -10.33
N LEU A 119 -0.85 -4.49 -10.06
CA LEU A 119 -1.49 -3.55 -9.15
C LEU A 119 -0.92 -3.67 -7.73
N VAL A 120 -0.75 -4.88 -7.22
CA VAL A 120 -0.18 -5.12 -5.88
C VAL A 120 1.26 -4.65 -5.83
N ARG A 121 2.06 -5.00 -6.85
CA ARG A 121 3.46 -4.55 -6.93
C ARG A 121 3.58 -3.03 -7.00
N CYS A 122 2.75 -2.35 -7.80
CA CYS A 122 2.72 -0.89 -7.85
C CYS A 122 2.29 -0.27 -6.51
N SER A 123 1.30 -0.86 -5.82
CA SER A 123 0.88 -0.37 -4.50
C SER A 123 1.99 -0.47 -3.46
N ILE A 124 2.76 -1.57 -3.47
CA ILE A 124 3.92 -1.73 -2.59
C ILE A 124 4.99 -0.67 -2.90
N LEU A 125 5.30 -0.44 -4.18
CA LEU A 125 6.24 0.59 -4.60
C LEU A 125 5.81 1.97 -4.11
N SER A 126 4.55 2.35 -4.34
CA SER A 126 4.01 3.64 -3.91
C SER A 126 4.01 3.78 -2.40
N ALA A 127 3.52 2.77 -1.67
CA ALA A 127 3.42 2.81 -0.22
C ALA A 127 4.79 3.00 0.47
N LEU A 128 5.83 2.38 -0.07
CA LEU A 128 7.20 2.51 0.44
C LEU A 128 7.86 3.81 -0.04
N ALA A 129 7.62 4.22 -1.29
CA ALA A 129 8.14 5.49 -1.80
C ALA A 129 7.54 6.72 -1.11
N GLU A 130 6.35 6.63 -0.52
CA GLU A 130 5.73 7.71 0.25
C GLU A 130 6.32 7.88 1.66
N GLN A 131 7.12 6.93 2.15
CA GLN A 131 7.75 7.05 3.47
C GLN A 131 8.93 8.03 3.41
N PRO A 132 8.90 9.11 4.23
CA PRO A 132 9.93 10.16 4.16
C PRO A 132 11.30 9.71 4.65
N GLU A 133 11.34 8.76 5.58
CA GLU A 133 12.57 8.29 6.23
C GLU A 133 12.98 6.88 5.79
N ILE A 134 12.48 6.41 4.63
CA ILE A 134 12.86 5.10 4.14
C ILE A 134 14.35 5.05 3.79
N ASP A 135 15.00 3.95 4.16
CA ASP A 135 16.38 3.68 3.74
C ASP A 135 16.47 3.60 2.21
N LEU A 136 17.30 4.43 1.60
CA LEU A 136 17.49 4.46 0.15
C LEU A 136 18.03 3.13 -0.40
N THR A 137 18.68 2.31 0.44
CA THR A 137 19.13 0.96 0.03
C THR A 137 17.95 0.04 -0.22
N TRP A 138 16.89 0.12 0.60
CA TRP A 138 15.66 -0.65 0.40
C TRP A 138 14.89 -0.18 -0.85
N LEU A 139 14.83 1.13 -1.05
CA LEU A 139 14.22 1.68 -2.28
C LEU A 139 15.00 1.25 -3.52
N LEU A 140 16.34 1.24 -3.47
CA LEU A 140 17.17 0.80 -4.59
C LEU A 140 16.97 -0.67 -4.88
N GLU A 141 16.90 -1.52 -3.85
CA GLU A 141 16.62 -2.96 -4.00
C GLU A 141 15.28 -3.18 -4.71
N LEU A 142 14.23 -2.54 -4.21
CA LEU A 142 12.88 -2.68 -4.76
C LEU A 142 12.77 -2.12 -6.18
N ALA A 143 13.38 -0.96 -6.44
CA ALA A 143 13.41 -0.37 -7.77
C ALA A 143 14.18 -1.23 -8.77
N THR A 144 15.26 -1.89 -8.33
CA THR A 144 16.01 -2.82 -9.18
C THR A 144 15.17 -4.03 -9.61
N MET A 145 14.34 -4.56 -8.72
CA MET A 145 13.37 -5.59 -9.08
C MET A 145 12.28 -5.06 -10.00
N ALA A 146 11.76 -3.86 -9.71
CA ALA A 146 10.68 -3.25 -10.47
C ALA A 146 11.06 -2.94 -11.93
N ILE A 147 12.28 -2.48 -12.21
CA ILE A 147 12.72 -2.19 -13.60
C ILE A 147 12.93 -3.44 -14.45
N ALA A 148 13.01 -4.62 -13.82
CA ALA A 148 13.08 -5.91 -14.51
C ALA A 148 11.70 -6.56 -14.71
N ASP A 149 10.62 -5.91 -14.28
CA ASP A 149 9.28 -6.46 -14.34
C ASP A 149 8.76 -6.61 -15.78
N ALA A 150 7.94 -7.63 -16.00
CA ALA A 150 7.28 -7.84 -17.29
C ALA A 150 6.27 -6.72 -17.61
N ASP A 151 5.61 -6.16 -16.57
CA ASP A 151 4.63 -5.09 -16.74
C ASP A 151 5.29 -3.72 -16.80
N ALA A 152 5.02 -2.97 -17.87
CA ALA A 152 5.59 -1.65 -18.08
C ALA A 152 5.18 -0.63 -17.00
N ILE A 153 4.00 -0.75 -16.37
CA ILE A 153 3.57 0.16 -15.32
C ILE A 153 4.45 -0.01 -14.08
N VAL A 154 4.80 -1.26 -13.74
CA VAL A 154 5.74 -1.55 -12.65
C VAL A 154 7.14 -1.00 -12.97
N ARG A 155 7.61 -1.15 -14.22
CA ARG A 155 8.91 -0.57 -14.65
C ARG A 155 8.91 0.96 -14.59
N VAL A 156 7.80 1.62 -14.94
CA VAL A 156 7.64 3.08 -14.77
C VAL A 156 7.81 3.48 -13.31
N SER A 157 7.08 2.81 -12.41
CA SER A 157 7.19 3.09 -10.97
C SER A 157 8.61 2.85 -10.44
N GLY A 158 9.30 1.81 -10.92
CA GLY A 158 10.71 1.57 -10.62
C GLY A 158 11.62 2.71 -11.08
N ALA A 159 11.43 3.23 -12.30
CA ALA A 159 12.18 4.37 -12.82
C ALA A 159 11.92 5.66 -12.04
N GLU A 160 10.70 5.90 -11.58
CA GLU A 160 10.35 7.05 -10.74
C GLU A 160 11.04 6.98 -9.37
N ILE A 161 11.11 5.79 -8.76
CA ILE A 161 11.84 5.56 -7.51
C ILE A 161 13.34 5.79 -7.71
N LEU A 162 13.94 5.27 -8.77
CA LEU A 162 15.34 5.52 -9.09
C LEU A 162 15.61 7.03 -9.27
N SER A 163 14.69 7.74 -9.90
CA SER A 163 14.77 9.20 -10.06
C SER A 163 14.75 9.93 -8.72
N ARG A 164 13.92 9.46 -7.77
CA ARG A 164 13.93 9.97 -6.39
C ARG A 164 15.27 9.74 -5.72
N ILE A 165 15.81 8.51 -5.80
CA ILE A 165 17.11 8.16 -5.19
C ILE A 165 18.23 9.05 -5.75
N VAL A 166 18.26 9.30 -7.07
CA VAL A 166 19.24 10.19 -7.70
C VAL A 166 19.14 11.62 -7.18
N ARG A 167 17.92 12.12 -7.02
CA ARG A 167 17.67 13.49 -6.54
C ARG A 167 18.03 13.67 -5.07
N GLU A 168 17.69 12.71 -4.22
CA GLU A 168 17.90 12.78 -2.77
C GLU A 168 19.33 12.40 -2.37
N GLY A 169 19.94 11.43 -3.07
CA GLY A 169 21.26 10.91 -2.75
C GLY A 169 22.44 11.76 -3.30
N GLY A 170 22.21 12.64 -4.26
CA GLY A 170 23.24 13.52 -4.81
C GLY A 170 24.46 12.77 -5.36
N THR A 171 25.59 12.82 -4.65
CA THR A 171 26.85 12.14 -5.01
C THR A 171 27.10 10.84 -4.27
N ASP A 172 26.15 10.39 -3.46
CA ASP A 172 26.25 9.13 -2.74
C ASP A 172 26.39 7.94 -3.73
N PRO A 173 27.16 6.89 -3.41
CA PRO A 173 27.26 5.66 -4.23
C PRO A 173 25.92 5.08 -4.63
N ILE A 174 24.89 5.17 -3.77
CA ILE A 174 23.54 4.71 -4.06
C ILE A 174 22.91 5.51 -5.21
N ALA A 175 23.04 6.83 -5.20
CA ALA A 175 22.56 7.70 -6.27
C ALA A 175 23.30 7.48 -7.59
N VAL A 176 24.60 7.22 -7.54
CA VAL A 176 25.41 6.87 -8.71
C VAL A 176 24.93 5.55 -9.32
N GLN A 177 24.65 4.54 -8.49
CA GLN A 177 24.11 3.26 -8.93
C GLN A 177 22.70 3.43 -9.54
N ALA A 178 21.81 4.16 -8.87
CA ALA A 178 20.46 4.44 -9.36
C ALA A 178 20.48 5.16 -10.72
N ARG A 179 21.41 6.13 -10.90
CA ARG A 179 21.61 6.82 -12.19
C ARG A 179 22.04 5.86 -13.29
N GLY A 180 22.94 4.93 -13.00
CA GLY A 180 23.36 3.89 -13.96
C GLY A 180 22.19 3.00 -14.39
N LEU A 181 21.33 2.61 -13.44
CA LEU A 181 20.12 1.82 -13.72
C LEU A 181 19.12 2.62 -14.58
N LEU A 182 18.90 3.91 -14.29
CA LEU A 182 18.06 4.77 -15.14
C LEU A 182 18.60 4.86 -16.56
N GLN A 183 19.91 5.03 -16.72
CA GLN A 183 20.53 5.08 -18.06
C GLN A 183 20.31 3.80 -18.85
N SER A 184 20.29 2.63 -18.20
CA SER A 184 20.04 1.35 -18.88
C SER A 184 18.62 1.22 -19.44
N LEU A 185 17.67 1.97 -18.90
CA LEU A 185 16.26 1.97 -19.32
C LEU A 185 15.95 2.95 -20.47
N GLN A 186 16.92 3.73 -20.96
CA GLN A 186 16.67 4.70 -22.02
C GLN A 186 16.20 4.07 -23.35
N GLN A 187 16.40 2.78 -23.51
CA GLN A 187 15.96 2.01 -24.69
C GLN A 187 14.87 0.97 -24.35
N ASP A 188 14.12 1.20 -23.25
CA ASP A 188 12.99 0.33 -22.92
C ASP A 188 11.99 0.30 -24.09
N SER A 189 11.36 -0.85 -24.29
CA SER A 189 10.36 -1.03 -25.35
C SER A 189 9.08 -0.20 -25.12
N ASP A 190 8.80 0.23 -23.89
CA ASP A 190 7.64 1.06 -23.55
C ASP A 190 8.05 2.53 -23.43
N HIS A 191 7.43 3.38 -24.25
CA HIS A 191 7.72 4.83 -24.27
C HIS A 191 7.43 5.54 -22.96
N ARG A 192 6.54 5.01 -22.09
CA ARG A 192 6.25 5.58 -20.77
C ARG A 192 7.44 5.39 -19.82
N VAL A 193 8.10 4.23 -19.90
CA VAL A 193 9.34 3.97 -19.17
C VAL A 193 10.43 4.94 -19.62
N VAL A 194 10.64 5.07 -20.94
CA VAL A 194 11.61 6.03 -21.48
C VAL A 194 11.32 7.46 -21.04
N ALA A 195 10.05 7.88 -21.04
CA ALA A 195 9.67 9.22 -20.58
C ALA A 195 9.97 9.42 -19.08
N ALA A 196 9.67 8.44 -18.22
CA ALA A 196 10.00 8.50 -16.80
C ALA A 196 11.52 8.63 -16.57
N VAL A 197 12.30 7.86 -17.32
CA VAL A 197 13.78 7.91 -17.27
C VAL A 197 14.31 9.29 -17.69
N LEU A 198 13.84 9.84 -18.79
CA LEU A 198 14.30 11.16 -19.29
C LEU A 198 13.96 12.25 -18.28
N ASN A 199 12.77 12.23 -17.70
CA ASN A 199 12.38 13.17 -16.63
C ASN A 199 13.30 13.04 -15.40
N GLY A 200 13.60 11.82 -14.98
CA GLY A 200 14.48 11.55 -13.84
C GLY A 200 15.92 12.03 -14.05
N LEU A 201 16.47 11.85 -15.26
CA LEU A 201 17.83 12.27 -15.59
C LEU A 201 17.97 13.79 -15.80
N GLN A 202 16.89 14.50 -16.13
CA GLN A 202 16.89 15.97 -16.26
C GLN A 202 16.74 16.69 -14.93
N ALA A 203 16.08 16.07 -13.96
CA ALA A 203 15.83 16.63 -12.63
C ALA A 203 17.00 16.48 -11.65
N SER A 204 18.14 15.94 -12.10
CA SER A 204 19.29 15.53 -11.29
C SER A 204 20.53 16.39 -11.54
#